data_27b4688ceeb452a290d8f070eb3bc10d
#
_entry.id   27b4688ceeb452a290d8f070eb3bc10d
#
_cell.length_a   1.000
_cell.length_b   1.000
_cell.length_c   1.000
_cell.angle_alpha   90.00
_cell.angle_beta   90.00
_cell.angle_gamma   90.00
#
_symmetry.space_group_name_H-M   'P 1'
#
loop_
_entity.id
_entity.type
_entity.pdbx_description
1 polymer ?
#
loop_
_entity_poly.entity_id
_entity_poly.type
_entity_poly.pdbx_seq_one_letter_code
_entity_poly.pdbx_strand_id
1 'polypeptide(L)' 'MEHGRDEYERVIDLWVRSERDRRALKRKYLDGVCYERIAEELGISPRTVQNIVNRWRGTVERHL' A
#
# COMPACT_ATOMS: atom_id res chain seq x y z
N MET A 1 -2.84 19.35 7.79
CA MET A 1 -3.94 18.98 6.87
C MET A 1 -3.77 17.55 6.41
N GLU A 2 -4.83 16.79 6.45
CA GLU A 2 -4.77 15.39 6.05
C GLU A 2 -4.81 15.25 4.54
N HIS A 3 -4.09 14.26 4.06
CA HIS A 3 -4.08 13.95 2.64
C HIS A 3 -5.32 13.14 2.27
N GLY A 4 -5.89 13.46 1.15
CA GLY A 4 -7.06 12.78 0.68
C GLY A 4 -6.75 11.43 0.06
N ARG A 5 -7.81 10.64 -0.12
CA ARG A 5 -7.72 9.33 -0.73
C ARG A 5 -7.09 9.38 -2.13
N ASP A 6 -7.47 10.40 -2.91
CA ASP A 6 -6.96 10.57 -4.27
C ASP A 6 -5.45 10.83 -4.32
N GLU A 7 -4.93 11.52 -3.32
CA GLU A 7 -3.50 11.79 -3.25
C GLU A 7 -2.70 10.52 -3.01
N TYR A 8 -3.15 9.69 -2.08
CA TYR A 8 -2.52 8.40 -1.80
C TYR A 8 -2.54 7.53 -3.05
N GLU A 9 -3.67 7.45 -3.71
CA GLU A 9 -3.81 6.63 -4.92
C GLU A 9 -2.86 7.10 -6.01
N ARG A 10 -2.79 8.40 -6.23
CA ARG A 10 -1.90 8.98 -7.24
C ARG A 10 -0.44 8.67 -6.96
N VAL A 11 -0.01 8.86 -5.71
CA VAL A 11 1.38 8.61 -5.33
C VAL A 11 1.72 7.13 -5.51
N ILE A 12 0.83 6.25 -5.06
CA ILE A 12 1.04 4.82 -5.21
C ILE A 12 1.16 4.44 -6.69
N ASP A 13 0.27 4.94 -7.54
CA ASP A 13 0.30 4.64 -8.96
C ASP A 13 1.54 5.18 -9.66
N LEU A 14 2.03 6.33 -9.24
CA LEU A 14 3.20 6.95 -9.87
C LEU A 14 4.52 6.31 -9.44
N TRP A 15 4.65 5.96 -8.17
CA TRP A 15 5.94 5.57 -7.60
C TRP A 15 6.11 4.08 -7.37
N VAL A 16 5.03 3.35 -7.17
CA VAL A 16 5.08 1.92 -6.94
C VAL A 16 4.85 1.19 -8.25
N ARG A 17 5.87 0.53 -8.76
CA ARG A 17 5.80 -0.12 -10.07
C ARG A 17 5.18 -1.51 -10.06
N SER A 18 5.33 -2.24 -8.97
CA SER A 18 4.78 -3.58 -8.86
C SER A 18 3.27 -3.53 -8.66
N GLU A 19 2.52 -4.22 -9.51
CA GLU A 19 1.07 -4.29 -9.37
C GLU A 19 0.64 -4.92 -8.05
N ARG A 20 1.35 -5.98 -7.62
CA ARG A 20 1.09 -6.62 -6.34
C ARG A 20 1.26 -5.64 -5.19
N ASP A 21 2.36 -4.87 -5.24
CA ASP A 21 2.66 -3.90 -4.18
C ASP A 21 1.64 -2.77 -4.18
N ARG A 22 1.21 -2.30 -5.35
CA ARG A 22 0.17 -1.29 -5.45
C ARG A 22 -1.12 -1.76 -4.79
N ARG A 23 -1.53 -2.99 -5.06
CA ARG A 23 -2.75 -3.54 -4.46
C ARG A 23 -2.65 -3.62 -2.96
N ALA A 24 -1.51 -4.11 -2.45
CA ALA A 24 -1.29 -4.19 -1.01
C ALA A 24 -1.37 -2.82 -0.36
N LEU A 25 -0.70 -1.83 -0.94
CA LEU A 25 -0.68 -0.48 -0.40
C LEU A 25 -2.04 0.18 -0.45
N LYS A 26 -2.77 0.04 -1.56
CA LYS A 26 -4.11 0.61 -1.67
C LYS A 26 -5.06 0.00 -0.67
N ARG A 27 -5.03 -1.31 -0.50
CA ARG A 27 -5.89 -1.97 0.48
C ARG A 27 -5.58 -1.50 1.90
N LYS A 28 -4.31 -1.29 2.19
CA LYS A 28 -3.91 -0.84 3.54
C LYS A 28 -4.23 0.63 3.77
N TYR A 29 -3.81 1.50 2.86
CA TYR A 29 -3.94 2.95 3.06
C TYR A 29 -5.32 3.51 2.72
N LEU A 30 -5.97 2.97 1.71
CA LEU A 30 -7.26 3.50 1.28
C LEU A 30 -8.44 2.79 1.93
N ASP A 31 -8.35 1.47 2.06
CA ASP A 31 -9.46 0.67 2.58
C ASP A 31 -9.30 0.25 4.03
N GLY A 32 -8.13 0.46 4.62
CA GLY A 32 -7.90 0.13 6.02
C GLY A 32 -7.95 -1.36 6.35
N VAL A 33 -7.63 -2.20 5.39
CA VAL A 33 -7.71 -3.66 5.56
C VAL A 33 -6.49 -4.17 6.32
N CYS A 34 -6.68 -5.18 7.17
CA CYS A 34 -5.57 -5.74 7.95
C CYS A 34 -4.65 -6.58 7.08
N TYR A 35 -3.43 -6.78 7.56
CA TYR A 35 -2.40 -7.52 6.81
C TYR A 35 -2.83 -8.95 6.45
N GLU A 36 -3.49 -9.63 7.37
CA GLU A 36 -3.92 -11.02 7.13
C GLU A 36 -4.90 -11.10 5.98
N ARG A 37 -5.83 -10.16 5.91
CA ARG A 37 -6.82 -10.13 4.84
C ARG A 37 -6.17 -9.82 3.49
N ILE A 38 -5.28 -8.85 3.47
CA ILE A 38 -4.54 -8.51 2.25
C ILE A 38 -3.74 -9.72 1.77
N ALA A 39 -3.10 -10.40 2.71
CA ALA A 39 -2.31 -11.60 2.39
C ALA A 39 -3.16 -12.68 1.74
N GLU A 40 -4.36 -12.92 2.25
CA GLU A 40 -5.29 -13.87 1.65
C GLU A 40 -5.66 -13.47 0.23
N GLU A 41 -5.96 -12.20 0.03
CA GLU A 41 -6.37 -11.69 -1.28
C GLU A 41 -5.26 -11.82 -2.32
N LEU A 42 -4.02 -11.64 -1.90
CA LEU A 42 -2.88 -11.66 -2.80
C LEU A 42 -2.17 -13.04 -2.88
N GLY A 43 -2.58 -13.96 -2.03
CA GLY A 43 -1.95 -15.29 -2.00
C GLY A 43 -0.52 -15.27 -1.46
N ILE A 44 -0.23 -14.39 -0.52
CA ILE A 44 1.09 -14.25 0.11
C ILE A 44 0.93 -14.27 1.62
N SER A 45 2.04 -14.29 2.36
CA SER A 45 1.99 -14.29 3.82
C SER A 45 1.75 -12.89 4.37
N PRO A 46 1.16 -12.76 5.57
CA PRO A 46 0.98 -11.45 6.21
C PRO A 46 2.31 -10.72 6.42
N ARG A 47 3.37 -11.47 6.69
CA ARG A 47 4.69 -10.86 6.85
C ARG A 47 5.18 -10.22 5.56
N THR A 48 4.90 -10.87 4.42
CA THR A 48 5.26 -10.31 3.13
C THR A 48 4.49 -9.00 2.87
N VAL A 49 3.20 -8.96 3.22
CA VAL A 49 2.41 -7.73 3.11
C VAL A 49 3.02 -6.63 3.96
N GLN A 50 3.37 -6.95 5.21
CA GLN A 50 3.99 -5.98 6.11
C GLN A 50 5.31 -5.44 5.53
N ASN A 51 6.11 -6.33 4.95
CA ASN A 51 7.38 -5.93 4.31
C ASN A 51 7.14 -5.00 3.13
N ILE A 52 6.12 -5.27 2.33
CA ILE A 52 5.75 -4.41 1.19
C ILE A 52 5.37 -3.03 1.70
N VAL A 53 4.51 -2.95 2.69
CA VAL A 53 4.05 -1.68 3.25
C VAL A 53 5.24 -0.90 3.83
N ASN A 54 6.09 -1.58 4.60
CA ASN A 54 7.25 -0.92 5.21
C ASN A 54 8.24 -0.44 4.16
N ARG A 55 8.42 -1.19 3.08
CA ARG A 55 9.33 -0.83 1.99
C ARG A 55 8.91 0.48 1.33
N TRP A 56 7.63 0.65 1.08
CA TRP A 56 7.13 1.79 0.32
C TRP A 56 6.65 2.96 1.18
N ARG A 57 6.58 2.76 2.50
CA ARG A 57 6.09 3.80 3.41
C ARG A 57 6.83 5.13 3.23
N GLY A 58 8.16 5.07 3.25
CA GLY A 58 8.96 6.28 3.11
C GLY A 58 8.76 6.96 1.78
N THR A 59 8.67 6.17 0.70
CA THR A 59 8.45 6.70 -0.63
C THR A 59 7.09 7.40 -0.73
N VAL A 60 6.04 6.75 -0.24
CA VAL A 60 4.69 7.30 -0.27
C VAL A 60 4.63 8.60 0.54
N GLU A 61 5.14 8.59 1.76
CA GLU A 61 5.10 9.76 2.64
C GLU A 61 5.91 10.93 2.08
N ARG A 62 7.03 10.63 1.42
CA ARG A 62 7.89 11.67 0.84
C ARG A 62 7.19 12.41 -0.29
N HIS A 63 6.32 11.76 -1.02
CA HIS A 63 5.66 12.34 -2.19
C HIS A 63 4.23 12.81 -1.92
N LEU A 64 3.81 12.75 -0.68
CA LEU A 64 2.56 13.38 -0.27
C LEU A 64 2.83 14.83 0.11
#